data_f84fd55a366ffb56454c29453eadb3d9
#
_entry.id   f84fd55a366ffb56454c29453eadb3d9
#
_cell.length_a   1.000
_cell.length_b   1.000
_cell.length_c   1.000
_cell.angle_alpha   90.00
_cell.angle_beta   90.00
_cell.angle_gamma   90.00
#
_symmetry.space_group_name_H-M   'P 1'
#
loop_
_entity.id
_entity.type
_entity.pdbx_description
1 polymer ?
#
loop_
_entity_poly.entity_id
_entity_poly.type
_entity_poly.pdbx_seq_one_letter_code
_entity_poly.pdbx_strand_id
1 'polypeptide(L)'
;PAVPDRRMDDVICVDLVDGNGVITGSNPRSVLLAAYRLLKEMGCRWIRPGADGEYIPPSLAELTCTLAEKAAYRHRGICIEGAVSEEHVRGIVEWLPRVGMNAYFTQFRESFTFFNRWYSHQYNPFRGPEPFSIEQSRAILGRVVADIKKRDLLYHAVGHGWTCEPFGMPGLGWEFEPVQAPPEMMQYLA
;
A
#
# COMPACT_ATOMS: atom_id res chain seq x y z
N PRO A 1 22.16 14.86 -1.23
CA PRO A 1 21.77 14.76 0.19
C PRO A 1 22.33 13.51 0.86
N ALA A 2 22.68 13.62 2.16
CA ALA A 2 23.12 12.46 2.92
C ALA A 2 21.99 11.44 3.10
N VAL A 3 22.32 10.14 3.05
CA VAL A 3 21.38 9.03 3.22
C VAL A 3 21.75 8.28 4.51
N PRO A 4 21.13 8.61 5.67
CA PRO A 4 21.46 7.97 6.94
C PRO A 4 21.14 6.46 6.95
N ASP A 5 20.04 6.05 6.34
CA ASP A 5 19.63 4.67 6.20
C ASP A 5 19.19 4.41 4.75
N ARG A 6 20.05 3.79 3.95
CA ARG A 6 19.77 3.53 2.53
C ARG A 6 18.53 2.66 2.31
N ARG A 7 18.18 1.78 3.23
CA ARG A 7 17.03 0.89 3.09
C ARG A 7 15.72 1.61 3.35
N MET A 8 15.71 2.53 4.31
CA MET A 8 14.51 3.14 4.84
C MET A 8 14.28 4.57 4.35
N ASP A 9 15.36 5.32 4.09
CA ASP A 9 15.26 6.73 3.71
C ASP A 9 15.27 6.90 2.19
N ASP A 10 14.30 7.63 1.66
CA ASP A 10 14.16 7.90 0.24
C ASP A 10 14.90 9.19 -0.13
N VAL A 11 15.94 9.03 -0.93
CA VAL A 11 16.63 10.10 -1.64
C VAL A 11 16.54 9.80 -3.12
N ILE A 12 16.16 10.79 -3.90
CA ILE A 12 16.02 10.70 -5.36
C ILE A 12 16.94 11.71 -6.05
N CYS A 13 17.44 11.32 -7.21
CA CYS A 13 18.21 12.19 -8.07
C CYS A 13 17.82 11.95 -9.53
N VAL A 14 17.58 13.02 -10.26
CA VAL A 14 17.36 13.03 -11.69
C VAL A 14 18.34 14.05 -12.27
N ASP A 15 19.13 13.64 -13.26
CA ASP A 15 20.05 14.52 -13.99
C ASP A 15 19.98 14.16 -15.48
N LEU A 16 19.14 14.87 -16.21
CA LEU A 16 18.84 14.65 -17.61
C LEU A 16 19.02 15.96 -18.38
N VAL A 17 19.71 15.85 -19.52
CA VAL A 17 19.84 16.92 -20.51
C VAL A 17 19.46 16.35 -21.87
N ASP A 18 18.48 16.92 -22.52
CA ASP A 18 17.96 16.49 -23.83
C ASP A 18 17.65 15.00 -23.90
N GLY A 19 17.05 14.46 -22.85
CA GLY A 19 16.68 13.06 -22.72
C GLY A 19 17.82 12.10 -22.35
N ASN A 20 19.04 12.58 -22.20
CA ASN A 20 20.20 11.78 -21.85
C ASN A 20 20.65 12.07 -20.43
N GLY A 21 20.97 11.04 -19.66
CA GLY A 21 21.46 11.19 -18.30
C GLY A 21 21.05 10.04 -17.37
N VAL A 22 20.81 10.35 -16.10
CA VAL A 22 20.65 9.35 -15.05
C VAL A 22 19.46 9.65 -14.17
N ILE A 23 18.71 8.60 -13.83
CA ILE A 23 17.70 8.59 -12.77
C ILE A 23 18.18 7.61 -11.68
N THR A 24 18.35 8.08 -10.46
CA THR A 24 18.87 7.26 -9.34
C THR A 24 18.08 7.47 -8.06
N GLY A 25 18.29 6.55 -7.12
CA GLY A 25 17.70 6.63 -5.78
C GLY A 25 18.52 5.86 -4.74
N SER A 26 18.25 6.10 -3.47
CA SER A 26 18.93 5.44 -2.35
C SER A 26 18.62 3.93 -2.25
N ASN A 27 17.50 3.49 -2.84
CA ASN A 27 16.99 2.11 -2.88
C ASN A 27 16.10 1.92 -4.11
N PRO A 28 15.67 0.69 -4.46
CA PRO A 28 14.83 0.43 -5.64
C PRO A 28 13.53 1.24 -5.64
N ARG A 29 12.87 1.38 -4.50
CA ARG A 29 11.68 2.23 -4.34
C ARG A 29 11.97 3.68 -4.70
N SER A 30 13.09 4.21 -4.25
CA SER A 30 13.47 5.60 -4.53
C SER A 30 13.72 5.84 -6.02
N VAL A 31 14.22 4.86 -6.76
CA VAL A 31 14.34 4.95 -8.23
C VAL A 31 12.97 5.04 -8.88
N LEU A 32 11.99 4.24 -8.43
CA LEU A 32 10.61 4.32 -8.90
C LEU A 32 9.98 5.70 -8.59
N LEU A 33 10.21 6.21 -7.39
CA LEU A 33 9.76 7.55 -6.99
C LEU A 33 10.41 8.66 -7.85
N ALA A 34 11.69 8.52 -8.18
CA ALA A 34 12.41 9.45 -9.04
C ALA A 34 11.81 9.48 -10.46
N ALA A 35 11.47 8.32 -11.02
CA ALA A 35 10.82 8.22 -12.33
C ALA A 35 9.46 8.95 -12.34
N TYR A 36 8.62 8.74 -11.33
CA TYR A 36 7.34 9.45 -11.22
C TYR A 36 7.52 10.94 -10.91
N ARG A 37 8.56 11.30 -10.17
CA ARG A 37 8.89 12.70 -9.93
C ARG A 37 9.28 13.43 -11.22
N LEU A 38 10.06 12.77 -12.10
CA LEU A 38 10.36 13.27 -13.44
C LEU A 38 9.09 13.43 -14.28
N LEU A 39 8.24 12.40 -14.36
CA LEU A 39 6.98 12.48 -15.12
C LEU A 39 6.09 13.63 -14.62
N LYS A 40 6.13 13.93 -13.33
CA LYS A 40 5.43 15.08 -12.76
C LYS A 40 6.00 16.43 -13.25
N GLU A 41 7.32 16.55 -13.39
CA GLU A 41 7.96 17.72 -14.01
C GLU A 41 7.56 17.87 -15.48
N MET A 42 7.40 16.74 -16.18
CA MET A 42 6.92 16.72 -17.56
C MET A 42 5.41 17.02 -17.71
N GLY A 43 4.70 17.31 -16.61
CA GLY A 43 3.30 17.71 -16.63
C GLY A 43 2.30 16.60 -16.34
N CYS A 44 2.72 15.35 -16.15
CA CYS A 44 1.81 14.27 -15.75
C CYS A 44 1.25 14.49 -14.34
N ARG A 45 0.00 14.07 -14.12
CA ARG A 45 -0.66 14.17 -12.81
C ARG A 45 -1.47 12.90 -12.53
N TRP A 46 -1.52 12.52 -11.25
CA TRP A 46 -2.28 11.37 -10.73
C TRP A 46 -3.14 11.82 -9.55
N ILE A 47 -4.37 12.25 -9.84
CA ILE A 47 -5.27 12.89 -8.87
C ILE A 47 -5.86 11.85 -7.92
N ARG A 48 -6.15 10.64 -8.44
CA ARG A 48 -6.72 9.50 -7.70
C ARG A 48 -6.30 8.18 -8.33
N PRO A 49 -6.45 7.04 -7.61
CA PRO A 49 -6.25 5.72 -8.20
C PRO A 49 -7.15 5.47 -9.42
N GLY A 50 -6.62 4.70 -10.39
CA GLY A 50 -7.34 4.36 -11.62
C GLY A 50 -6.98 5.26 -12.80
N ALA A 51 -7.24 4.76 -14.01
CA ALA A 51 -6.90 5.44 -15.26
C ALA A 51 -7.63 6.78 -15.44
N ASP A 52 -8.82 6.88 -14.89
CA ASP A 52 -9.64 8.10 -14.91
C ASP A 52 -9.14 9.19 -13.94
N GLY A 53 -8.17 8.87 -13.09
CA GLY A 53 -7.43 9.80 -12.24
C GLY A 53 -6.12 10.29 -12.84
N GLU A 54 -5.77 9.85 -14.05
CA GLU A 54 -4.51 10.17 -14.70
C GLU A 54 -4.69 11.31 -15.71
N TYR A 55 -3.77 12.25 -15.67
CA TYR A 55 -3.61 13.26 -16.71
C TYR A 55 -2.21 13.14 -17.31
N ILE A 56 -2.15 12.87 -18.59
CA ILE A 56 -0.93 12.86 -19.39
C ILE A 56 -1.07 13.98 -20.43
N PRO A 57 -0.17 14.98 -20.43
CA PRO A 57 -0.27 16.07 -21.39
C PRO A 57 -0.11 15.55 -22.83
N PRO A 58 -0.77 16.19 -23.83
CA PRO A 58 -0.71 15.75 -25.21
C PRO A 58 0.70 15.83 -25.84
N SER A 59 1.56 16.69 -25.30
CA SER A 59 2.98 16.69 -25.59
C SER A 59 3.76 16.78 -24.28
N LEU A 60 4.76 15.93 -24.13
CA LEU A 60 5.66 15.99 -22.99
C LEU A 60 6.67 17.13 -23.21
N ALA A 61 6.98 17.86 -22.14
CA ALA A 61 8.03 18.85 -22.15
C ALA A 61 9.40 18.22 -22.51
N GLU A 62 10.34 19.02 -23.01
CA GLU A 62 11.71 18.57 -23.22
C GLU A 62 12.27 17.92 -21.96
N LEU A 63 12.99 16.81 -22.17
CA LEU A 63 13.49 15.96 -21.09
C LEU A 63 14.80 16.53 -20.54
N THR A 64 14.78 17.78 -20.06
CA THR A 64 15.87 18.37 -19.29
C THR A 64 15.38 18.62 -17.87
N CYS A 65 15.96 17.92 -16.90
CA CYS A 65 15.55 17.98 -15.51
C CYS A 65 16.73 17.65 -14.60
N THR A 66 17.09 18.57 -13.71
CA THR A 66 18.09 18.33 -12.68
C THR A 66 17.45 18.56 -11.31
N LEU A 67 17.34 17.51 -10.51
CA LEU A 67 16.84 17.56 -9.15
C LEU A 67 17.55 16.53 -8.24
N ALA A 68 17.68 16.88 -6.96
CA ALA A 68 18.16 16.01 -5.91
C ALA A 68 17.37 16.29 -4.64
N GLU A 69 16.49 15.37 -4.27
CA GLU A 69 15.54 15.55 -3.18
C GLU A 69 15.67 14.43 -2.15
N LYS A 70 15.50 14.77 -0.88
CA LYS A 70 15.34 13.84 0.23
C LYS A 70 13.94 14.01 0.78
N ALA A 71 13.23 12.89 0.97
CA ALA A 71 11.92 12.91 1.60
C ALA A 71 12.00 13.46 3.04
N ALA A 72 11.09 14.37 3.39
CA ALA A 72 11.03 14.97 4.72
C ALA A 72 10.61 13.94 5.80
N TYR A 73 9.78 12.99 5.43
CA TYR A 73 9.29 11.92 6.30
C TYR A 73 9.68 10.56 5.73
N ARG A 74 10.13 9.66 6.62
CA ARG A 74 10.48 8.28 6.27
C ARG A 74 9.26 7.48 5.79
N HIS A 75 8.15 7.57 6.49
CA HIS A 75 6.90 6.88 6.17
C HIS A 75 5.88 7.87 5.61
N ARG A 76 5.43 7.61 4.39
CA ARG A 76 4.43 8.37 3.66
C ARG A 76 3.48 7.35 3.03
N GLY A 77 2.36 7.09 3.66
CA GLY A 77 1.51 5.98 3.26
C GLY A 77 0.06 6.17 3.58
N ILE A 78 -0.72 5.17 3.19
CA ILE A 78 -2.16 5.08 3.40
C ILE A 78 -2.43 3.81 4.21
N CYS A 79 -3.39 3.92 5.14
CA CYS A 79 -3.95 2.78 5.84
C CYS A 79 -5.09 2.16 5.03
N ILE A 80 -5.29 0.86 5.17
CA ILE A 80 -6.35 0.11 4.50
C ILE A 80 -7.76 0.57 4.89
N GLU A 81 -7.92 1.24 6.00
CA GLU A 81 -9.22 1.76 6.45
C GLU A 81 -9.86 2.65 5.39
N GLY A 82 -11.16 2.44 5.15
CA GLY A 82 -11.87 3.08 4.04
C GLY A 82 -11.79 2.34 2.71
N ALA A 83 -10.97 1.30 2.60
CA ALA A 83 -10.99 0.41 1.43
C ALA A 83 -12.29 -0.40 1.38
N VAL A 84 -12.81 -0.59 0.15
CA VAL A 84 -14.12 -1.20 -0.09
C VAL A 84 -14.03 -2.50 -0.90
N SER A 85 -12.87 -2.84 -1.42
CA SER A 85 -12.62 -4.05 -2.21
C SER A 85 -11.13 -4.32 -2.36
N GLU A 86 -10.77 -5.54 -2.78
CA GLU A 86 -9.41 -5.89 -3.17
C GLU A 86 -8.89 -5.00 -4.31
N GLU A 87 -9.71 -4.78 -5.33
CA GLU A 87 -9.35 -3.94 -6.48
C GLU A 87 -9.02 -2.51 -6.05
N HIS A 88 -9.82 -1.94 -5.14
CA HIS A 88 -9.56 -0.62 -4.58
C HIS A 88 -8.21 -0.56 -3.86
N VAL A 89 -7.91 -1.54 -3.00
CA VAL A 89 -6.62 -1.62 -2.30
C VAL A 89 -5.46 -1.70 -3.27
N ARG A 90 -5.54 -2.60 -4.27
CA ARG A 90 -4.48 -2.80 -5.26
C ARG A 90 -4.27 -1.57 -6.14
N GLY A 91 -5.35 -0.89 -6.52
CA GLY A 91 -5.30 0.39 -7.22
C GLY A 91 -4.62 1.49 -6.40
N ILE A 92 -4.89 1.55 -5.10
CA ILE A 92 -4.20 2.48 -4.19
C ILE A 92 -2.69 2.14 -4.13
N VAL A 93 -2.33 0.88 -3.93
CA VAL A 93 -0.91 0.45 -3.86
C VAL A 93 -0.16 0.82 -5.15
N GLU A 94 -0.81 0.69 -6.30
CA GLU A 94 -0.23 1.12 -7.58
C GLU A 94 -0.07 2.63 -7.68
N TRP A 95 -1.01 3.39 -7.15
CA TRP A 95 -1.02 4.84 -7.21
C TRP A 95 -0.03 5.50 -6.25
N LEU A 96 0.28 4.90 -5.10
CA LEU A 96 1.14 5.47 -4.04
C LEU A 96 2.46 6.05 -4.57
N PRO A 97 3.31 5.32 -5.32
CA PRO A 97 4.59 5.86 -5.79
C PRO A 97 4.42 6.99 -6.79
N ARG A 98 3.31 7.06 -7.52
CA ARG A 98 3.00 8.12 -8.50
C ARG A 98 2.83 9.49 -7.82
N VAL A 99 2.43 9.50 -6.56
CA VAL A 99 2.26 10.71 -5.75
C VAL A 99 3.33 10.90 -4.68
N GLY A 100 4.41 10.10 -4.73
CA GLY A 100 5.55 10.23 -3.82
C GLY A 100 5.38 9.52 -2.48
N MET A 101 4.35 8.68 -2.33
CA MET A 101 4.15 7.84 -1.14
C MET A 101 4.96 6.55 -1.24
N ASN A 102 5.34 5.98 -0.10
CA ASN A 102 6.26 4.85 -0.03
C ASN A 102 5.82 3.71 0.89
N ALA A 103 4.66 3.80 1.52
CA ALA A 103 4.22 2.84 2.52
C ALA A 103 2.73 2.50 2.36
N TYR A 104 2.38 1.25 2.67
CA TYR A 104 1.00 0.82 2.82
C TYR A 104 0.82 0.07 4.14
N PHE A 105 -0.24 0.39 4.85
CA PHE A 105 -0.54 -0.08 6.18
C PHE A 105 -1.83 -0.89 6.19
N THR A 106 -1.75 -2.22 6.38
CA THR A 106 -2.96 -3.07 6.45
C THR A 106 -3.60 -3.10 7.82
N GLN A 107 -2.87 -2.70 8.86
CA GLN A 107 -3.33 -2.65 10.26
C GLN A 107 -3.65 -4.01 10.88
N PHE A 108 -3.61 -5.08 10.08
CA PHE A 108 -3.94 -6.43 10.54
C PHE A 108 -2.83 -7.39 10.15
N ARG A 109 -2.54 -8.33 11.02
CA ARG A 109 -1.76 -9.52 10.69
C ARG A 109 -2.66 -10.59 10.09
N GLU A 110 -3.86 -10.75 10.63
CA GLU A 110 -4.95 -11.57 10.08
C GLU A 110 -6.15 -10.67 9.80
N SER A 111 -6.56 -10.57 8.53
CA SER A 111 -7.46 -9.52 8.05
C SER A 111 -8.90 -10.01 7.81
N PHE A 112 -9.26 -11.22 8.24
CA PHE A 112 -10.55 -11.85 7.90
C PHE A 112 -11.76 -10.96 8.24
N THR A 113 -11.86 -10.50 9.48
CA THR A 113 -12.98 -9.66 9.92
C THR A 113 -13.11 -8.38 9.09
N PHE A 114 -11.97 -7.78 8.72
CA PHE A 114 -11.98 -6.58 7.90
C PHE A 114 -12.45 -6.86 6.47
N PHE A 115 -11.87 -7.85 5.80
CA PHE A 115 -12.24 -8.18 4.43
C PHE A 115 -13.65 -8.75 4.32
N ASN A 116 -14.13 -9.49 5.32
CA ASN A 116 -15.50 -10.00 5.34
C ASN A 116 -16.56 -8.89 5.20
N ARG A 117 -16.27 -7.68 5.65
CA ARG A 117 -17.17 -6.53 5.48
C ARG A 117 -17.45 -6.21 4.01
N TRP A 118 -16.51 -6.47 3.13
CA TRP A 118 -16.69 -6.24 1.68
C TRP A 118 -17.68 -7.23 1.06
N TYR A 119 -17.81 -8.41 1.63
CA TYR A 119 -18.64 -9.51 1.14
C TYR A 119 -19.94 -9.69 1.92
N SER A 120 -20.00 -9.19 3.14
CA SER A 120 -21.20 -9.29 3.99
C SER A 120 -22.36 -8.41 3.52
N HIS A 121 -22.06 -7.31 2.81
CA HIS A 121 -23.02 -6.32 2.32
C HIS A 121 -24.03 -5.86 3.38
N GLN A 122 -23.65 -5.87 4.64
CA GLN A 122 -24.51 -5.69 5.83
C GLN A 122 -25.46 -4.49 5.74
N TYR A 123 -25.05 -3.44 5.04
CA TYR A 123 -25.83 -2.20 4.93
C TYR A 123 -26.42 -1.98 3.53
N ASN A 124 -26.33 -2.97 2.65
CA ASN A 124 -26.85 -2.88 1.29
C ASN A 124 -28.20 -3.60 1.19
N PRO A 125 -29.34 -2.89 1.07
CA PRO A 125 -30.66 -3.52 1.01
C PRO A 125 -30.90 -4.32 -0.30
N PHE A 126 -30.04 -4.15 -1.31
CA PHE A 126 -30.19 -4.75 -2.63
C PHE A 126 -29.26 -5.95 -2.86
N ARG A 127 -28.37 -6.25 -1.92
CA ARG A 127 -27.39 -7.30 -2.07
C ARG A 127 -27.24 -8.09 -0.78
N GLY A 128 -27.51 -9.41 -0.87
CA GLY A 128 -27.26 -10.33 0.26
C GLY A 128 -25.79 -10.65 0.46
N PRO A 129 -25.44 -11.25 1.61
CA PRO A 129 -24.07 -11.63 1.92
C PRO A 129 -23.56 -12.69 0.94
N GLU A 130 -22.29 -12.56 0.55
CA GLU A 130 -21.57 -13.56 -0.23
C GLU A 130 -20.73 -14.45 0.70
N PRO A 131 -20.58 -15.75 0.39
CA PRO A 131 -19.67 -16.61 1.12
C PRO A 131 -18.24 -16.06 1.07
N PHE A 132 -17.60 -15.96 2.22
CA PHE A 132 -16.22 -15.50 2.34
C PHE A 132 -15.47 -16.34 3.36
N SER A 133 -14.32 -16.89 2.99
CA SER A 133 -13.54 -17.80 3.84
C SER A 133 -12.21 -17.16 4.30
N ILE A 134 -11.61 -17.78 5.32
CA ILE A 134 -10.29 -17.42 5.83
C ILE A 134 -9.23 -17.57 4.74
N GLU A 135 -9.32 -18.63 3.93
CA GLU A 135 -8.40 -18.89 2.82
C GLU A 135 -8.50 -17.81 1.75
N GLN A 136 -9.72 -17.34 1.45
CA GLN A 136 -9.93 -16.21 0.55
C GLN A 136 -9.32 -14.93 1.11
N SER A 137 -9.52 -14.65 2.40
CA SER A 137 -8.90 -13.51 3.09
C SER A 137 -7.37 -13.53 2.98
N ARG A 138 -6.76 -14.68 3.27
CA ARG A 138 -5.31 -14.87 3.17
C ARG A 138 -4.80 -14.73 1.73
N ALA A 139 -5.55 -15.22 0.77
CA ALA A 139 -5.21 -15.07 -0.65
C ALA A 139 -5.25 -13.61 -1.10
N ILE A 140 -6.27 -12.84 -0.68
CA ILE A 140 -6.35 -11.39 -0.94
C ILE A 140 -5.15 -10.67 -0.32
N LEU A 141 -4.86 -10.91 0.96
CA LEU A 141 -3.72 -10.31 1.63
C LEU A 141 -2.41 -10.64 0.93
N GLY A 142 -2.24 -11.91 0.51
CA GLY A 142 -1.08 -12.36 -0.25
C GLY A 142 -0.86 -11.57 -1.55
N ARG A 143 -1.93 -11.31 -2.32
CA ARG A 143 -1.87 -10.51 -3.55
C ARG A 143 -1.55 -9.04 -3.28
N VAL A 144 -2.16 -8.46 -2.26
CA VAL A 144 -1.87 -7.08 -1.84
C VAL A 144 -0.41 -6.93 -1.42
N VAL A 145 0.11 -7.85 -0.60
CA VAL A 145 1.51 -7.84 -0.18
C VAL A 145 2.47 -8.04 -1.35
N ALA A 146 2.11 -8.89 -2.32
CA ALA A 146 2.90 -9.06 -3.54
C ALA A 146 3.00 -7.75 -4.35
N ASP A 147 1.88 -7.01 -4.50
CA ASP A 147 1.86 -5.73 -5.18
C ASP A 147 2.69 -4.65 -4.45
N ILE A 148 2.68 -4.65 -3.12
CA ILE A 148 3.51 -3.78 -2.28
C ILE A 148 4.99 -4.10 -2.49
N LYS A 149 5.37 -5.38 -2.38
CA LYS A 149 6.76 -5.86 -2.55
C LYS A 149 7.29 -5.63 -3.96
N LYS A 150 6.46 -5.82 -4.99
CA LYS A 150 6.83 -5.55 -6.39
C LYS A 150 7.35 -4.13 -6.59
N ARG A 151 6.90 -3.18 -5.79
CA ARG A 151 7.28 -1.77 -5.85
C ARG A 151 8.28 -1.36 -4.77
N ASP A 152 8.79 -2.33 -4.01
CA ASP A 152 9.66 -2.12 -2.85
C ASP A 152 9.07 -1.17 -1.80
N LEU A 153 7.74 -1.03 -1.75
CA LEU A 153 7.06 -0.19 -0.76
C LEU A 153 7.19 -0.80 0.64
N LEU A 154 7.17 0.06 1.64
CA LEU A 154 7.17 -0.35 3.04
C LEU A 154 5.80 -0.91 3.41
N TYR A 155 5.80 -2.14 3.91
CA TYR A 155 4.59 -2.82 4.34
C TYR A 155 4.47 -2.81 5.86
N HIS A 156 3.32 -2.41 6.37
CA HIS A 156 3.01 -2.40 7.78
C HIS A 156 1.78 -3.25 8.07
N ALA A 157 1.95 -4.29 8.87
CA ALA A 157 0.90 -5.22 9.32
C ALA A 157 0.79 -5.21 10.85
N VAL A 158 0.65 -4.01 11.40
CA VAL A 158 0.57 -3.78 12.85
C VAL A 158 -0.66 -2.93 13.17
N GLY A 159 -1.16 -2.99 14.40
CA GLY A 159 -2.35 -2.27 14.84
C GLY A 159 -3.28 -3.21 15.59
N HIS A 160 -4.50 -3.42 15.09
CA HIS A 160 -5.48 -4.29 15.75
C HIS A 160 -5.07 -5.78 15.85
N GLY A 161 -4.04 -6.19 15.13
CA GLY A 161 -3.42 -7.50 15.26
C GLY A 161 -4.28 -8.63 14.72
N TRP A 162 -4.93 -9.37 15.59
CA TRP A 162 -5.65 -10.59 15.31
C TRP A 162 -7.16 -10.40 15.34
N THR A 163 -7.86 -11.08 14.46
CA THR A 163 -9.31 -11.23 14.53
C THR A 163 -9.67 -12.59 15.13
N CYS A 164 -10.88 -12.71 15.70
CA CYS A 164 -11.25 -13.87 16.50
C CYS A 164 -11.52 -15.12 15.65
N GLU A 165 -12.11 -14.97 14.48
CA GLU A 165 -12.68 -16.06 13.68
C GLU A 165 -11.62 -17.05 13.17
N PRO A 166 -10.43 -16.64 12.71
CA PRO A 166 -9.39 -17.57 12.28
C PRO A 166 -8.92 -18.53 13.36
N PHE A 167 -9.23 -18.22 14.62
CA PHE A 167 -8.86 -19.03 15.77
C PHE A 167 -10.04 -19.80 16.36
N GLY A 168 -11.19 -19.83 15.66
CA GLY A 168 -12.38 -20.54 16.11
C GLY A 168 -13.08 -19.91 17.31
N MET A 169 -12.78 -18.65 17.61
CA MET A 169 -13.42 -17.91 18.69
C MET A 169 -14.73 -17.28 18.21
N PRO A 170 -15.78 -17.23 19.04
CA PRO A 170 -17.06 -16.63 18.66
C PRO A 170 -16.94 -15.10 18.57
N GLY A 171 -17.69 -14.52 17.63
CA GLY A 171 -17.83 -13.08 17.48
C GLY A 171 -17.03 -12.51 16.31
N LEU A 172 -17.52 -11.38 15.79
CA LEU A 172 -16.89 -10.57 14.77
C LEU A 172 -16.18 -9.41 15.47
N GLY A 173 -15.08 -9.70 16.14
CA GLY A 173 -14.44 -8.69 16.95
C GLY A 173 -12.93 -8.63 16.82
N TRP A 174 -12.41 -7.52 17.27
CA TRP A 174 -11.00 -7.26 17.48
C TRP A 174 -10.58 -7.60 18.90
N GLU A 175 -11.57 -7.80 19.78
CA GLU A 175 -11.39 -7.98 21.22
C GLU A 175 -11.78 -9.41 21.59
N PHE A 176 -10.92 -10.04 22.36
CA PHE A 176 -11.18 -11.31 23.03
C PHE A 176 -10.49 -11.29 24.39
N GLU A 177 -11.10 -11.99 25.33
CA GLU A 177 -10.46 -12.20 26.63
C GLU A 177 -9.34 -13.24 26.47
N PRO A 178 -8.10 -12.95 26.89
CA PRO A 178 -6.97 -13.87 26.73
C PRO A 178 -7.22 -15.27 27.30
N VAL A 179 -8.02 -15.35 28.36
CA VAL A 179 -8.38 -16.64 28.98
C VAL A 179 -9.23 -17.53 28.08
N GLN A 180 -9.84 -16.98 27.05
CA GLN A 180 -10.65 -17.70 26.06
C GLN A 180 -9.84 -18.17 24.85
N ALA A 181 -8.58 -17.72 24.74
CA ALA A 181 -7.75 -18.06 23.61
C ALA A 181 -7.36 -19.53 23.63
N PRO A 182 -7.52 -20.26 22.50
CA PRO A 182 -7.00 -21.63 22.38
C PRO A 182 -5.48 -21.66 22.59
N PRO A 183 -4.91 -22.79 23.09
CA PRO A 183 -3.46 -22.92 23.31
C PRO A 183 -2.62 -22.59 22.06
N GLU A 184 -3.09 -22.96 20.88
CA GLU A 184 -2.43 -22.69 19.60
C GLU A 184 -2.33 -21.18 19.32
N MET A 185 -3.33 -20.42 19.73
CA MET A 185 -3.33 -18.97 19.61
C MET A 185 -2.30 -18.34 20.54
N MET A 186 -2.13 -18.85 21.74
CA MET A 186 -1.14 -18.37 22.70
C MET A 186 0.28 -18.54 22.18
N GLN A 187 0.59 -19.62 21.46
CA GLN A 187 1.87 -19.81 20.79
C GLN A 187 2.11 -18.80 19.66
N TYR A 188 1.06 -18.30 19.07
CA TYR A 188 1.13 -17.30 17.98
C TYR A 188 1.31 -15.86 18.50
N LEU A 189 0.91 -15.61 19.73
CA LEU A 189 0.99 -14.30 20.39
C LEU A 189 2.29 -14.11 21.17
N ALA A 190 3.01 -15.19 21.48
CA ALA A 190 4.30 -15.17 22.15
C ALA A 190 5.46 -14.96 21.18
#